data_b761fc7c62ab0d95b05b1c21079c4449
#
_entry.id   b761fc7c62ab0d95b05b1c21079c4449
#
_cell.length_a   1.000
_cell.length_b   1.000
_cell.length_c   1.000
_cell.angle_alpha   90.00
_cell.angle_beta   90.00
_cell.angle_gamma   90.00
#
_symmetry.space_group_name_H-M   'P 1'
#
loop_
_entity.id
_entity.type
_entity.pdbx_description
1 polymer ?
#
loop_
_entity_poly.entity_id
_entity_poly.type
_entity_poly.pdbx_seq_one_letter_code
_entity_poly.pdbx_strand_id
1 'polypeptide(L)'
;MTPLLLAMPGNDAMAGKLAAALGAETGATIVRRFPDGESYVRVESAVQDRQVAIVCTLDRPDDKLVPLLLLAMAARERRAACVGLIAPYLAYMRQDMRFRPGETVSARHFAAWLSSAFDWLATVDPHLHRIADLSQVYPIAARNVHAAPALATWIRTHVVRPLLVGPDEESEQWVADVARHADAPSVVLRKVRKGDRDVEVSVPEVEHWRTHTPVLVDDIISTGRTMIETIGHLRRAGLDKPVCIAVHAVFSGNAAQDLATAGAGRIVSCDTIAHPSNAISVTPELACAVHELLRVPGNKP
;
A
#
# COMPACT_ATOMS: atom_id res chain seq x y z
N MET A 1 -24.54 -12.99 11.05
CA MET A 1 -24.03 -12.19 12.18
C MET A 1 -23.24 -11.02 11.64
N THR A 2 -23.27 -9.88 12.31
CA THR A 2 -22.50 -8.69 11.93
C THR A 2 -21.00 -8.97 12.09
N PRO A 3 -20.17 -8.69 11.08
CA PRO A 3 -18.72 -8.87 11.17
C PRO A 3 -18.13 -8.01 12.30
N LEU A 4 -17.01 -8.46 12.86
CA LEU A 4 -16.28 -7.76 13.91
C LEU A 4 -14.89 -7.39 13.44
N LEU A 5 -14.55 -6.10 13.48
CA LEU A 5 -13.23 -5.62 13.16
C LEU A 5 -12.41 -5.41 14.44
N LEU A 6 -11.22 -6.01 14.50
CA LEU A 6 -10.25 -5.82 15.57
C LEU A 6 -9.07 -5.00 15.01
N ALA A 7 -8.74 -3.90 15.66
CA ALA A 7 -7.61 -3.08 15.23
C ALA A 7 -6.31 -3.48 15.96
N MET A 8 -5.23 -3.68 15.22
CA MET A 8 -3.89 -3.63 15.80
C MET A 8 -3.55 -2.18 16.18
N PRO A 9 -2.69 -1.94 17.18
CA PRO A 9 -2.30 -0.59 17.59
C PRO A 9 -1.96 0.32 16.42
N GLY A 10 -2.53 1.54 16.41
CA GLY A 10 -2.37 2.53 15.35
C GLY A 10 -3.25 2.34 14.11
N ASN A 11 -4.14 1.32 14.10
CA ASN A 11 -5.06 1.07 12.99
C ASN A 11 -6.52 1.43 13.33
N ASP A 12 -6.78 2.03 14.47
CA ASP A 12 -8.13 2.33 14.97
C ASP A 12 -8.93 3.21 13.99
N ALA A 13 -8.29 4.24 13.42
CA ALA A 13 -8.94 5.13 12.47
C ALA A 13 -9.35 4.39 11.18
N MET A 14 -8.50 3.53 10.64
CA MET A 14 -8.82 2.72 9.46
C MET A 14 -9.90 1.68 9.78
N ALA A 15 -9.81 1.00 10.92
CA ALA A 15 -10.81 0.05 11.37
C ALA A 15 -12.19 0.71 11.55
N GLY A 16 -12.24 1.91 12.12
CA GLY A 16 -13.48 2.68 12.26
C GLY A 16 -14.11 3.06 10.91
N LYS A 17 -13.31 3.54 9.96
CA LYS A 17 -13.79 3.84 8.59
C LYS A 17 -14.32 2.59 7.89
N LEU A 18 -13.60 1.48 7.96
CA LEU A 18 -14.01 0.21 7.37
C LEU A 18 -15.26 -0.34 8.05
N ALA A 19 -15.37 -0.28 9.38
CA ALA A 19 -16.55 -0.71 10.09
C ALA A 19 -17.79 0.07 9.64
N ALA A 20 -17.68 1.39 9.52
CA ALA A 20 -18.78 2.22 9.01
C ALA A 20 -19.17 1.86 7.57
N ALA A 21 -18.20 1.62 6.69
CA ALA A 21 -18.45 1.25 5.29
C ALA A 21 -19.04 -0.15 5.11
N LEU A 22 -18.69 -1.09 6.00
CA LEU A 22 -19.12 -2.50 5.96
C LEU A 22 -20.39 -2.76 6.77
N GLY A 23 -20.88 -1.80 7.56
CA GLY A 23 -21.92 -2.05 8.57
C GLY A 23 -21.45 -3.07 9.65
N ALA A 24 -20.14 -3.06 9.94
CA ALA A 24 -19.51 -3.97 10.92
C ALA A 24 -19.36 -3.29 12.28
N GLU A 25 -19.11 -4.11 13.31
CA GLU A 25 -18.76 -3.62 14.64
C GLU A 25 -17.24 -3.51 14.80
N THR A 26 -16.79 -2.58 15.63
CA THR A 26 -15.41 -2.55 16.12
C THR A 26 -15.32 -3.25 17.48
N GLY A 27 -14.32 -4.12 17.62
CA GLY A 27 -14.07 -4.84 18.86
C GLY A 27 -12.88 -4.29 19.64
N ALA A 28 -12.85 -4.60 20.95
CA ALA A 28 -11.80 -4.20 21.85
C ALA A 28 -10.73 -5.29 21.99
N THR A 29 -9.45 -4.87 21.93
CA THR A 29 -8.28 -5.72 22.13
C THR A 29 -7.25 -5.01 23.00
N ILE A 30 -6.44 -5.78 23.71
CA ILE A 30 -5.25 -5.28 24.37
C ILE A 30 -4.04 -5.90 23.68
N VAL A 31 -3.19 -5.06 23.12
CA VAL A 31 -1.89 -5.45 22.56
C VAL A 31 -0.82 -4.58 23.19
N ARG A 32 0.10 -5.19 23.93
CA ARG A 32 1.20 -4.48 24.61
C ARG A 32 2.42 -5.36 24.67
N ARG A 33 3.55 -4.81 25.09
CA ARG A 33 4.79 -5.56 25.35
C ARG A 33 5.05 -5.64 26.86
N PHE A 34 5.61 -6.76 27.29
CA PHE A 34 6.23 -6.90 28.59
C PHE A 34 7.57 -6.12 28.62
N PRO A 35 8.15 -5.84 29.81
CA PRO A 35 9.42 -5.15 29.92
C PRO A 35 10.60 -5.83 29.22
N ASP A 36 10.57 -7.16 29.09
CA ASP A 36 11.54 -7.99 28.37
C ASP A 36 11.33 -8.03 26.85
N GLY A 37 10.26 -7.36 26.35
CA GLY A 37 9.94 -7.25 24.92
C GLY A 37 8.96 -8.28 24.40
N GLU A 38 8.55 -9.28 25.18
CA GLU A 38 7.52 -10.24 24.77
C GLU A 38 6.15 -9.57 24.56
N SER A 39 5.39 -10.08 23.59
CA SER A 39 4.06 -9.55 23.28
C SER A 39 2.99 -10.13 24.18
N TYR A 40 2.14 -9.26 24.70
CA TYR A 40 0.88 -9.63 25.38
C TYR A 40 -0.30 -9.25 24.50
N VAL A 41 -1.20 -10.21 24.28
CA VAL A 41 -2.41 -10.00 23.46
C VAL A 41 -3.62 -10.55 24.21
N ARG A 42 -4.71 -9.78 24.19
CA ARG A 42 -6.00 -10.19 24.74
C ARG A 42 -7.14 -9.66 23.85
N VAL A 43 -8.04 -10.55 23.46
CA VAL A 43 -9.30 -10.20 22.82
C VAL A 43 -10.36 -9.99 23.92
N GLU A 44 -10.91 -8.79 24.02
CA GLU A 44 -11.90 -8.46 25.04
C GLU A 44 -13.35 -8.67 24.53
N SER A 45 -13.57 -8.42 23.25
CA SER A 45 -14.90 -8.60 22.64
C SER A 45 -15.31 -10.06 22.49
N ALA A 46 -16.61 -10.31 22.45
CA ALA A 46 -17.15 -11.63 22.11
C ALA A 46 -16.94 -11.91 20.61
N VAL A 47 -16.16 -12.95 20.30
CA VAL A 47 -15.81 -13.36 18.93
C VAL A 47 -16.40 -14.71 18.53
N GLN A 48 -16.98 -15.43 19.47
CA GLN A 48 -17.53 -16.77 19.24
C GLN A 48 -18.55 -16.76 18.10
N ASP A 49 -18.37 -17.69 17.16
CA ASP A 49 -19.20 -17.90 15.97
C ASP A 49 -19.31 -16.65 15.04
N ARG A 50 -18.42 -15.66 15.19
CA ARG A 50 -18.39 -14.43 14.40
C ARG A 50 -17.34 -14.49 13.30
N GLN A 51 -17.60 -13.76 12.22
CA GLN A 51 -16.59 -13.37 11.23
C GLN A 51 -15.74 -12.25 11.84
N VAL A 52 -14.46 -12.51 12.05
CA VAL A 52 -13.51 -11.53 12.61
C VAL A 52 -12.55 -11.10 11.52
N ALA A 53 -12.34 -9.79 11.37
CA ALA A 53 -11.31 -9.22 10.51
C ALA A 53 -10.32 -8.39 11.35
N ILE A 54 -9.03 -8.69 11.26
CA ILE A 54 -8.00 -7.93 11.96
C ILE A 54 -7.44 -6.88 11.00
N VAL A 55 -7.48 -5.61 11.40
CA VAL A 55 -6.91 -4.49 10.63
C VAL A 55 -5.51 -4.21 11.12
N CYS A 56 -4.52 -4.39 10.24
CA CYS A 56 -3.12 -4.19 10.54
C CYS A 56 -2.35 -3.72 9.30
N THR A 57 -2.02 -2.45 9.20
CA THR A 57 -1.04 -1.99 8.23
C THR A 57 0.35 -2.48 8.63
N LEU A 58 1.07 -3.10 7.70
CA LEU A 58 2.31 -3.84 7.99
C LEU A 58 3.58 -3.02 7.69
N ASP A 59 3.52 -1.69 7.85
CA ASP A 59 4.71 -0.87 7.98
C ASP A 59 5.47 -1.28 9.26
N ARG A 60 6.80 -1.38 9.20
CA ARG A 60 7.64 -1.95 10.27
C ARG A 60 7.15 -3.33 10.72
N PRO A 61 7.13 -4.33 9.81
CA PRO A 61 6.42 -5.59 10.01
C PRO A 61 6.99 -6.44 11.16
N ASP A 62 8.29 -6.36 11.44
CA ASP A 62 8.95 -7.16 12.46
C ASP A 62 8.40 -6.88 13.86
N ASP A 63 8.05 -5.63 14.13
CA ASP A 63 7.43 -5.24 15.40
C ASP A 63 5.97 -5.72 15.54
N LYS A 64 5.31 -5.99 14.42
CA LYS A 64 3.87 -6.28 14.35
C LYS A 64 3.54 -7.74 14.13
N LEU A 65 4.43 -8.52 13.50
CA LEU A 65 4.12 -9.87 13.06
C LEU A 65 3.73 -10.79 14.24
N VAL A 66 4.56 -10.84 15.27
CA VAL A 66 4.30 -11.74 16.41
C VAL A 66 2.97 -11.39 17.12
N PRO A 67 2.74 -10.14 17.56
CA PRO A 67 1.47 -9.81 18.21
C PRO A 67 0.26 -9.96 17.27
N LEU A 68 0.41 -9.77 15.96
CA LEU A 68 -0.64 -9.99 14.96
C LEU A 68 -1.03 -11.48 14.88
N LEU A 69 -0.05 -12.38 14.81
CA LEU A 69 -0.29 -13.82 14.81
C LEU A 69 -0.94 -14.28 16.13
N LEU A 70 -0.46 -13.77 17.26
CA LEU A 70 -1.07 -14.07 18.58
C LEU A 70 -2.52 -13.58 18.66
N LEU A 71 -2.84 -12.41 18.08
CA LEU A 71 -4.20 -11.90 18.05
C LEU A 71 -5.12 -12.79 17.22
N ALA A 72 -4.65 -13.26 16.07
CA ALA A 72 -5.39 -14.20 15.24
C ALA A 72 -5.65 -15.54 15.97
N MET A 73 -4.63 -16.08 16.64
CA MET A 73 -4.75 -17.31 17.44
C MET A 73 -5.72 -17.13 18.61
N ALA A 74 -5.64 -16.02 19.35
CA ALA A 74 -6.55 -15.74 20.45
C ALA A 74 -8.01 -15.64 19.99
N ALA A 75 -8.28 -15.07 18.80
CA ALA A 75 -9.61 -15.05 18.22
C ALA A 75 -10.10 -16.48 17.89
N ARG A 76 -9.23 -17.34 17.34
CA ARG A 76 -9.54 -18.75 17.04
C ARG A 76 -9.79 -19.58 18.29
N GLU A 77 -8.94 -19.48 19.31
CA GLU A 77 -9.13 -20.15 20.61
C GLU A 77 -10.48 -19.79 21.25
N ARG A 78 -10.94 -18.56 21.02
CA ARG A 78 -12.25 -18.08 21.45
C ARG A 78 -13.38 -18.39 20.45
N ARG A 79 -13.16 -19.33 19.50
CA ARG A 79 -14.12 -19.88 18.56
C ARG A 79 -14.68 -18.86 17.56
N ALA A 80 -13.85 -17.92 17.07
CA ALA A 80 -14.22 -17.16 15.89
C ALA A 80 -14.48 -18.10 14.69
N ALA A 81 -15.58 -17.88 13.96
CA ALA A 81 -15.94 -18.72 12.81
C ALA A 81 -14.98 -18.56 11.65
N CYS A 82 -14.39 -17.38 11.51
CA CYS A 82 -13.41 -17.04 10.49
C CYS A 82 -12.53 -15.89 10.98
N VAL A 83 -11.25 -15.90 10.64
CA VAL A 83 -10.31 -14.82 10.98
C VAL A 83 -9.60 -14.34 9.71
N GLY A 84 -9.95 -13.15 9.25
CA GLY A 84 -9.34 -12.51 8.09
C GLY A 84 -8.34 -11.43 8.47
N LEU A 85 -7.46 -11.07 7.52
CA LEU A 85 -6.52 -9.96 7.66
C LEU A 85 -6.84 -8.87 6.64
N ILE A 86 -6.99 -7.65 7.11
CA ILE A 86 -7.01 -6.44 6.30
C ILE A 86 -5.67 -5.75 6.52
N ALA A 87 -4.78 -5.85 5.54
CA ALA A 87 -3.47 -5.20 5.56
C ALA A 87 -3.42 -4.12 4.48
N PRO A 88 -3.83 -2.86 4.77
CA PRO A 88 -3.79 -1.79 3.77
C PRO A 88 -2.42 -1.65 3.11
N TYR A 89 -1.35 -1.80 3.86
CA TYR A 89 0.02 -2.01 3.36
C TYR A 89 0.51 -3.41 3.73
N LEU A 90 0.96 -4.18 2.72
CA LEU A 90 1.50 -5.53 2.85
C LEU A 90 3.02 -5.51 2.70
N ALA A 91 3.73 -5.89 3.75
CA ALA A 91 5.19 -5.91 3.76
C ALA A 91 5.80 -7.10 3.02
N TYR A 92 7.13 -7.07 2.86
CA TYR A 92 7.98 -8.12 2.29
C TYR A 92 7.74 -8.46 0.81
N MET A 93 6.80 -7.82 0.12
CA MET A 93 6.50 -8.08 -1.29
C MET A 93 7.60 -7.58 -2.24
N ARG A 94 8.49 -6.68 -1.78
CA ARG A 94 9.62 -6.15 -2.58
C ARG A 94 10.76 -7.15 -2.77
N GLN A 95 10.83 -8.23 -1.97
CA GLN A 95 11.81 -9.30 -2.11
C GLN A 95 11.11 -10.57 -2.59
N ASP A 96 10.69 -10.53 -3.84
CA ASP A 96 9.92 -11.55 -4.55
C ASP A 96 10.80 -12.59 -5.25
N MET A 97 12.10 -12.33 -5.36
CA MET A 97 13.12 -13.23 -5.91
C MET A 97 14.45 -13.14 -5.14
N ARG A 98 15.38 -14.01 -5.47
CA ARG A 98 16.77 -13.89 -5.02
C ARG A 98 17.54 -12.98 -5.98
N PHE A 99 18.02 -11.85 -5.49
CA PHE A 99 18.87 -10.92 -6.23
C PHE A 99 20.34 -11.34 -6.17
N ARG A 100 20.74 -12.06 -5.10
CA ARG A 100 22.09 -12.58 -4.89
C ARG A 100 22.05 -14.01 -4.33
N PRO A 101 23.10 -14.85 -4.57
CA PRO A 101 23.23 -16.13 -3.93
C PRO A 101 23.13 -16.04 -2.41
N GLY A 102 22.41 -16.96 -1.78
CA GLY A 102 22.23 -16.99 -0.32
C GLY A 102 21.08 -16.15 0.23
N GLU A 103 20.46 -15.29 -0.57
CA GLU A 103 19.27 -14.53 -0.14
C GLU A 103 18.04 -15.45 -0.02
N THR A 104 17.16 -15.11 0.91
CA THR A 104 15.81 -15.71 0.97
C THR A 104 14.83 -14.97 0.08
N VAL A 105 13.74 -15.61 -0.31
CA VAL A 105 12.57 -14.96 -0.95
C VAL A 105 11.58 -14.64 0.16
N SER A 106 11.73 -13.46 0.79
CA SER A 106 10.97 -13.08 1.98
C SER A 106 9.47 -13.06 1.74
N ALA A 107 9.01 -12.68 0.55
CA ALA A 107 7.60 -12.66 0.18
C ALA A 107 6.93 -14.02 0.42
N ARG A 108 7.58 -15.12 0.06
CA ARG A 108 7.02 -16.49 0.23
C ARG A 108 6.93 -16.91 1.69
N HIS A 109 7.96 -16.62 2.49
CA HIS A 109 7.98 -16.99 3.90
C HIS A 109 6.96 -16.18 4.69
N PHE A 110 6.89 -14.88 4.43
CA PHE A 110 5.92 -14.00 5.06
C PHE A 110 4.47 -14.40 4.71
N ALA A 111 4.23 -14.75 3.45
CA ALA A 111 2.95 -15.27 2.99
C ALA A 111 2.57 -16.58 3.72
N ALA A 112 3.53 -17.50 3.91
CA ALA A 112 3.28 -18.73 4.63
C ALA A 112 2.90 -18.47 6.10
N TRP A 113 3.60 -17.56 6.78
CA TRP A 113 3.27 -17.19 8.17
C TRP A 113 1.87 -16.59 8.28
N LEU A 114 1.52 -15.62 7.44
CA LEU A 114 0.18 -15.03 7.45
C LEU A 114 -0.89 -16.07 7.09
N SER A 115 -0.65 -16.88 6.07
CA SER A 115 -1.60 -17.92 5.65
C SER A 115 -1.80 -19.01 6.70
N SER A 116 -0.86 -19.19 7.64
CA SER A 116 -1.04 -20.13 8.76
C SER A 116 -2.06 -19.63 9.80
N ALA A 117 -2.23 -18.32 9.93
CA ALA A 117 -3.06 -17.71 10.95
C ALA A 117 -4.42 -17.20 10.42
N PHE A 118 -4.47 -16.81 9.14
CA PHE A 118 -5.64 -16.17 8.55
C PHE A 118 -6.32 -17.04 7.50
N ASP A 119 -7.63 -16.86 7.33
CA ASP A 119 -8.44 -17.53 6.32
C ASP A 119 -8.50 -16.77 5.01
N TRP A 120 -8.31 -15.45 5.06
CA TRP A 120 -8.26 -14.58 3.90
C TRP A 120 -7.45 -13.32 4.17
N LEU A 121 -7.06 -12.62 3.09
CA LEU A 121 -6.27 -11.39 3.09
C LEU A 121 -6.86 -10.37 2.12
N ALA A 122 -7.02 -9.11 2.55
CA ALA A 122 -7.24 -7.95 1.69
C ALA A 122 -6.09 -6.96 1.85
N THR A 123 -5.55 -6.48 0.74
CA THR A 123 -4.44 -5.50 0.72
C THR A 123 -4.58 -4.55 -0.46
N VAL A 124 -3.84 -3.44 -0.44
CA VAL A 124 -3.84 -2.43 -1.51
C VAL A 124 -2.50 -2.45 -2.21
N ASP A 125 -2.47 -2.56 -3.53
CA ASP A 125 -1.30 -2.49 -4.43
C ASP A 125 0.01 -3.04 -3.82
N PRO A 126 0.12 -4.33 -3.53
CA PRO A 126 1.20 -4.91 -2.72
C PRO A 126 2.50 -5.13 -3.51
N HIS A 127 2.91 -4.21 -4.36
CA HIS A 127 4.15 -4.23 -5.14
C HIS A 127 4.33 -5.50 -5.97
N LEU A 128 3.34 -5.79 -6.83
CA LEU A 128 3.34 -6.98 -7.69
C LEU A 128 4.09 -6.71 -9.01
N HIS A 129 5.39 -6.99 -9.07
CA HIS A 129 6.18 -6.87 -10.31
C HIS A 129 6.36 -8.22 -11.01
N ARG A 130 6.91 -9.20 -10.31
CA ARG A 130 7.19 -10.54 -10.85
C ARG A 130 6.17 -11.59 -10.42
N ILE A 131 5.43 -11.29 -9.38
CA ILE A 131 4.29 -12.06 -8.90
C ILE A 131 3.07 -11.46 -9.58
N ALA A 132 2.49 -12.16 -10.54
CA ALA A 132 1.36 -11.62 -11.30
C ALA A 132 0.06 -11.52 -10.48
N ASP A 133 -0.10 -12.39 -9.48
CA ASP A 133 -1.27 -12.43 -8.60
C ASP A 133 -0.90 -12.97 -7.22
N LEU A 134 -1.58 -12.49 -6.18
CA LEU A 134 -1.34 -12.91 -4.80
C LEU A 134 -1.52 -14.43 -4.58
N SER A 135 -2.37 -15.10 -5.35
CA SER A 135 -2.58 -16.55 -5.26
C SER A 135 -1.33 -17.37 -5.57
N GLN A 136 -0.31 -16.79 -6.21
CA GLN A 136 0.97 -17.46 -6.46
C GLN A 136 1.81 -17.62 -5.18
N VAL A 137 1.52 -16.85 -4.14
CA VAL A 137 2.27 -16.89 -2.87
C VAL A 137 1.39 -17.09 -1.65
N TYR A 138 0.10 -16.69 -1.71
CA TYR A 138 -0.87 -16.86 -0.64
C TYR A 138 -1.84 -18.00 -0.98
N PRO A 139 -1.80 -19.16 -0.30
CA PRO A 139 -2.72 -20.27 -0.52
C PRO A 139 -4.15 -20.01 0.03
N ILE A 140 -4.35 -18.90 0.72
CA ILE A 140 -5.65 -18.43 1.23
C ILE A 140 -6.31 -17.48 0.21
N ALA A 141 -7.62 -17.26 0.36
CA ALA A 141 -8.31 -16.25 -0.44
C ALA A 141 -7.68 -14.87 -0.23
N ALA A 142 -7.11 -14.29 -1.27
CA ALA A 142 -6.48 -12.97 -1.21
C ALA A 142 -7.10 -12.02 -2.23
N ARG A 143 -7.21 -10.75 -1.88
CA ARG A 143 -7.67 -9.68 -2.77
C ARG A 143 -6.66 -8.56 -2.80
N ASN A 144 -6.18 -8.26 -3.99
CA ASN A 144 -5.47 -7.02 -4.28
C ASN A 144 -6.49 -5.95 -4.67
N VAL A 145 -6.47 -4.84 -3.95
CA VAL A 145 -7.29 -3.65 -4.21
C VAL A 145 -6.42 -2.63 -4.94
N HIS A 146 -6.88 -2.16 -6.09
CA HIS A 146 -6.15 -1.14 -6.85
C HIS A 146 -6.53 0.27 -6.40
N ALA A 147 -5.53 1.08 -6.04
CA ALA A 147 -5.71 2.47 -5.63
C ALA A 147 -5.90 3.43 -6.82
N ALA A 148 -5.63 2.99 -8.05
CA ALA A 148 -5.69 3.84 -9.24
C ALA A 148 -7.00 4.65 -9.39
N PRO A 149 -8.21 4.11 -9.13
CA PRO A 149 -9.45 4.89 -9.18
C PRO A 149 -9.50 6.01 -8.12
N ALA A 150 -9.02 5.74 -6.90
CA ALA A 150 -8.98 6.73 -5.81
C ALA A 150 -7.96 7.84 -6.12
N LEU A 151 -6.76 7.49 -6.60
CA LEU A 151 -5.74 8.43 -7.05
C LEU A 151 -6.30 9.34 -8.16
N ALA A 152 -6.90 8.75 -9.18
CA ALA A 152 -7.46 9.45 -10.31
C ALA A 152 -8.56 10.44 -9.91
N THR A 153 -9.43 10.05 -9.00
CA THR A 153 -10.47 10.91 -8.45
C THR A 153 -9.88 12.12 -7.76
N TRP A 154 -8.85 11.91 -6.95
CA TRP A 154 -8.13 12.99 -6.28
C TRP A 154 -7.42 13.91 -7.28
N ILE A 155 -6.71 13.35 -8.28
CA ILE A 155 -6.00 14.10 -9.32
C ILE A 155 -6.97 15.01 -10.08
N ARG A 156 -8.10 14.49 -10.57
CA ARG A 156 -9.11 15.28 -11.30
C ARG A 156 -9.65 16.47 -10.50
N THR A 157 -9.74 16.32 -9.19
CA THR A 157 -10.33 17.37 -8.32
C THR A 157 -9.32 18.39 -7.80
N HIS A 158 -8.02 18.06 -7.78
CA HIS A 158 -7.02 18.88 -7.11
C HIS A 158 -5.87 19.34 -8.02
N VAL A 159 -5.75 18.81 -9.24
CA VAL A 159 -4.63 19.16 -10.14
C VAL A 159 -5.17 19.74 -11.43
N VAL A 160 -4.74 20.95 -11.75
CA VAL A 160 -5.12 21.62 -13.01
C VAL A 160 -4.21 21.11 -14.14
N ARG A 161 -4.82 20.62 -15.22
CA ARG A 161 -4.12 20.06 -16.39
C ARG A 161 -3.04 19.04 -15.98
N PRO A 162 -3.41 17.93 -15.35
CA PRO A 162 -2.44 16.93 -14.90
C PRO A 162 -1.72 16.29 -16.08
N LEU A 163 -0.42 16.05 -15.91
CA LEU A 163 0.40 15.18 -16.75
C LEU A 163 0.98 14.09 -15.86
N LEU A 164 0.52 12.84 -16.01
CA LEU A 164 1.05 11.73 -15.25
C LEU A 164 2.46 11.40 -15.75
N VAL A 165 3.41 11.28 -14.84
CA VAL A 165 4.82 11.03 -15.19
C VAL A 165 5.30 9.76 -14.50
N GLY A 166 5.68 8.77 -15.30
CA GLY A 166 6.37 7.57 -14.84
C GLY A 166 7.88 7.82 -14.80
N PRO A 167 8.55 7.47 -13.70
CA PRO A 167 10.00 7.68 -13.56
C PRO A 167 10.84 6.76 -14.46
N ASP A 168 10.31 5.62 -14.87
CA ASP A 168 10.96 4.60 -15.68
C ASP A 168 9.95 3.69 -16.41
N GLU A 169 10.49 2.78 -17.23
CA GLU A 169 9.68 1.83 -18.00
C GLU A 169 8.93 0.81 -17.12
N GLU A 170 9.41 0.51 -15.91
CA GLU A 170 8.74 -0.44 -15.00
C GLU A 170 7.42 0.13 -14.47
N SER A 171 7.34 1.47 -14.34
CA SER A 171 6.14 2.18 -13.89
C SER A 171 5.09 2.42 -14.99
N GLU A 172 5.42 2.16 -16.28
CA GLU A 172 4.60 2.56 -17.44
C GLU A 172 3.16 2.06 -17.37
N GLN A 173 2.96 0.77 -17.12
CA GLN A 173 1.62 0.18 -17.10
C GLN A 173 0.75 0.75 -15.97
N TRP A 174 1.34 0.92 -14.80
CA TRP A 174 0.63 1.44 -13.64
C TRP A 174 0.30 2.93 -13.79
N VAL A 175 1.24 3.73 -14.28
CA VAL A 175 1.04 5.16 -14.57
C VAL A 175 -0.02 5.34 -15.66
N ALA A 176 0.00 4.53 -16.71
CA ALA A 176 -1.02 4.55 -17.77
C ALA A 176 -2.41 4.18 -17.23
N ASP A 177 -2.50 3.27 -16.27
CA ASP A 177 -3.78 2.91 -15.64
C ASP A 177 -4.36 4.08 -14.83
N VAL A 178 -3.55 4.73 -14.01
CA VAL A 178 -3.96 5.94 -13.27
C VAL A 178 -4.37 7.05 -14.24
N ALA A 179 -3.59 7.28 -15.30
CA ALA A 179 -3.85 8.31 -16.30
C ALA A 179 -5.19 8.09 -17.01
N ARG A 180 -5.48 6.86 -17.42
CA ARG A 180 -6.75 6.47 -18.03
C ARG A 180 -7.93 6.73 -17.10
N HIS A 181 -7.84 6.40 -15.83
CA HIS A 181 -8.88 6.70 -14.83
C HIS A 181 -9.00 8.20 -14.53
N ALA A 182 -7.90 8.95 -14.67
CA ALA A 182 -7.89 10.40 -14.44
C ALA A 182 -8.31 11.22 -15.66
N ASP A 183 -8.51 10.58 -16.82
CA ASP A 183 -8.71 11.26 -18.11
C ASP A 183 -7.59 12.28 -18.39
N ALA A 184 -6.34 11.86 -18.20
CA ALA A 184 -5.15 12.70 -18.28
C ALA A 184 -4.08 12.07 -19.17
N PRO A 185 -3.25 12.88 -19.84
CA PRO A 185 -2.10 12.37 -20.57
C PRO A 185 -1.06 11.79 -19.62
N SER A 186 -0.25 10.86 -20.14
CA SER A 186 0.88 10.29 -19.42
C SER A 186 2.13 10.25 -20.28
N VAL A 187 3.28 10.39 -19.63
CA VAL A 187 4.60 10.21 -20.23
C VAL A 187 5.48 9.36 -19.31
N VAL A 188 6.40 8.61 -19.88
CA VAL A 188 7.40 7.86 -19.13
C VAL A 188 8.77 8.44 -19.49
N LEU A 189 9.59 8.69 -18.47
CA LEU A 189 10.95 9.18 -18.70
C LEU A 189 11.78 8.10 -19.38
N ARG A 190 12.50 8.49 -20.43
CA ARG A 190 13.37 7.57 -21.19
C ARG A 190 14.82 7.87 -20.93
N LYS A 191 15.60 6.81 -20.69
CA LYS A 191 17.06 6.87 -20.62
C LYS A 191 17.62 6.86 -22.05
N VAL A 192 18.12 7.98 -22.51
CA VAL A 192 18.81 8.11 -23.81
C VAL A 192 20.32 8.04 -23.57
N ARG A 193 20.98 7.04 -24.12
CA ARG A 193 22.45 6.94 -24.08
C ARG A 193 23.05 7.87 -25.14
N LYS A 194 23.80 8.89 -24.72
CA LYS A 194 24.58 9.78 -25.59
C LYS A 194 26.07 9.40 -25.58
N GLY A 195 26.40 8.10 -25.82
CA GLY A 195 27.79 7.62 -25.79
C GLY A 195 28.02 6.57 -24.71
N ASP A 196 29.30 6.15 -24.51
CA ASP A 196 29.64 5.02 -23.62
C ASP A 196 29.49 5.31 -22.11
N ARG A 197 29.38 6.57 -21.71
CA ARG A 197 29.35 6.98 -20.29
C ARG A 197 28.23 7.96 -19.92
N ASP A 198 27.56 8.57 -20.88
CA ASP A 198 26.56 9.60 -20.61
C ASP A 198 25.15 9.05 -20.86
N VAL A 199 24.38 8.92 -19.76
CA VAL A 199 22.95 8.60 -19.79
C VAL A 199 22.20 9.90 -19.52
N GLU A 200 21.51 10.43 -20.53
CA GLU A 200 20.58 11.53 -20.36
C GLU A 200 19.15 11.00 -20.21
N VAL A 201 18.45 11.45 -19.18
CA VAL A 201 17.03 11.16 -19.01
C VAL A 201 16.24 12.33 -19.60
N SER A 202 15.37 12.04 -20.55
CA SER A 202 14.56 13.04 -21.24
C SER A 202 13.06 12.86 -20.97
N VAL A 203 12.34 13.97 -21.00
CA VAL A 203 10.88 13.99 -21.02
C VAL A 203 10.48 14.03 -22.50
N PRO A 204 9.79 12.98 -23.02
CA PRO A 204 9.35 12.98 -24.40
C PRO A 204 8.42 14.18 -24.68
N GLU A 205 8.62 14.85 -25.82
CA GLU A 205 7.77 15.94 -26.33
C GLU A 205 7.49 17.05 -25.29
N VAL A 206 8.50 17.40 -24.48
CA VAL A 206 8.34 18.33 -23.33
C VAL A 206 7.68 19.66 -23.70
N GLU A 207 7.83 20.14 -24.93
CA GLU A 207 7.24 21.40 -25.39
C GLU A 207 5.68 21.36 -25.34
N HIS A 208 5.09 20.20 -25.58
CA HIS A 208 3.62 20.03 -25.49
C HIS A 208 3.10 20.12 -24.05
N TRP A 209 3.98 19.86 -23.06
CA TRP A 209 3.59 19.71 -21.67
C TRP A 209 3.87 20.94 -20.80
N ARG A 210 4.45 22.01 -21.33
CA ARG A 210 4.85 23.21 -20.58
C ARG A 210 3.72 23.87 -19.77
N THR A 211 2.46 23.64 -20.17
CA THR A 211 1.27 24.20 -19.49
C THR A 211 0.60 23.22 -18.52
N HIS A 212 1.14 22.01 -18.41
CA HIS A 212 0.58 20.97 -17.55
C HIS A 212 1.28 20.94 -16.19
N THR A 213 0.56 20.46 -15.18
CA THR A 213 1.13 20.16 -13.86
C THR A 213 1.63 18.74 -13.84
N PRO A 214 2.94 18.48 -13.70
CA PRO A 214 3.46 17.12 -13.60
C PRO A 214 2.94 16.44 -12.33
N VAL A 215 2.51 15.20 -12.46
CA VAL A 215 2.07 14.35 -11.35
C VAL A 215 2.91 13.08 -11.37
N LEU A 216 3.86 12.99 -10.45
CA LEU A 216 4.65 11.79 -10.23
C LEU A 216 3.86 10.83 -9.36
N VAL A 217 3.65 9.61 -9.84
CA VAL A 217 2.92 8.58 -9.10
C VAL A 217 3.80 7.35 -8.91
N ASP A 218 3.74 6.76 -7.71
CA ASP A 218 4.48 5.54 -7.36
C ASP A 218 3.66 4.71 -6.37
N ASP A 219 3.86 3.41 -6.34
CA ASP A 219 3.22 2.53 -5.36
C ASP A 219 3.80 2.77 -3.96
N ILE A 220 5.11 2.89 -3.82
CA ILE A 220 5.82 3.05 -2.54
C ILE A 220 6.82 4.21 -2.60
N ILE A 221 6.66 5.21 -1.76
CA ILE A 221 7.76 6.14 -1.47
C ILE A 221 8.46 5.71 -0.18
N SER A 222 9.69 5.18 -0.32
CA SER A 222 10.57 4.86 0.80
C SER A 222 11.63 5.95 0.98
N THR A 223 12.80 5.85 0.34
CA THR A 223 13.83 6.89 0.38
C THR A 223 13.52 8.10 -0.50
N GLY A 224 12.58 7.99 -1.42
CA GLY A 224 12.22 9.03 -2.38
C GLY A 224 13.25 9.30 -3.49
N ARG A 225 14.34 8.54 -3.57
CA ARG A 225 15.44 8.80 -4.52
C ARG A 225 14.98 8.88 -5.97
N THR A 226 14.22 7.91 -6.44
CA THR A 226 13.67 7.88 -7.81
C THR A 226 12.85 9.13 -8.10
N MET A 227 11.96 9.51 -7.19
CA MET A 227 11.17 10.73 -7.36
C MET A 227 12.02 12.00 -7.32
N ILE A 228 13.03 12.10 -6.44
CA ILE A 228 13.94 13.23 -6.36
C ILE A 228 14.73 13.39 -7.68
N GLU A 229 15.25 12.31 -8.23
CA GLU A 229 15.93 12.32 -9.52
C GLU A 229 14.97 12.76 -10.64
N THR A 230 13.74 12.25 -10.65
CA THR A 230 12.69 12.60 -11.61
C THR A 230 12.30 14.08 -11.51
N ILE A 231 12.15 14.63 -10.31
CA ILE A 231 11.93 16.07 -10.10
C ILE A 231 13.07 16.90 -10.74
N GLY A 232 14.31 16.46 -10.54
CA GLY A 232 15.48 17.09 -11.16
C GLY A 232 15.43 17.10 -12.68
N HIS A 233 14.97 16.00 -13.30
CA HIS A 233 14.80 15.91 -14.76
C HIS A 233 13.67 16.83 -15.26
N LEU A 234 12.52 16.82 -14.60
CA LEU A 234 11.38 17.67 -14.94
C LEU A 234 11.75 19.14 -14.88
N ARG A 235 12.45 19.57 -13.83
CA ARG A 235 12.89 20.96 -13.69
C ARG A 235 13.85 21.39 -14.81
N ARG A 236 14.80 20.55 -15.18
CA ARG A 236 15.69 20.84 -16.34
C ARG A 236 14.91 20.96 -17.65
N ALA A 237 13.80 20.23 -17.76
CA ALA A 237 12.89 20.31 -18.91
C ALA A 237 11.90 21.50 -18.84
N GLY A 238 11.95 22.31 -17.78
CA GLY A 238 11.05 23.46 -17.60
C GLY A 238 9.66 23.08 -17.06
N LEU A 239 9.53 21.91 -16.44
CA LEU A 239 8.32 21.43 -15.76
C LEU A 239 8.56 21.47 -14.25
N ASP A 240 8.13 22.54 -13.62
CA ASP A 240 8.37 22.81 -12.19
C ASP A 240 7.24 22.32 -11.29
N LYS A 241 7.59 22.15 -9.99
CA LYS A 241 6.67 21.91 -8.89
C LYS A 241 5.74 20.71 -9.09
N PRO A 242 6.26 19.52 -9.40
CA PRO A 242 5.44 18.33 -9.56
C PRO A 242 4.67 17.98 -8.29
N VAL A 243 3.48 17.42 -8.44
CA VAL A 243 2.75 16.76 -7.37
C VAL A 243 3.28 15.34 -7.25
N CYS A 244 3.76 14.93 -6.08
CA CYS A 244 4.24 13.57 -5.82
C CYS A 244 3.16 12.80 -5.07
N ILE A 245 2.70 11.69 -5.64
CA ILE A 245 1.65 10.84 -5.05
C ILE A 245 2.20 9.44 -4.83
N ALA A 246 1.99 8.88 -3.63
CA ALA A 246 2.27 7.48 -3.33
C ALA A 246 1.02 6.76 -2.85
N VAL A 247 0.89 5.46 -3.20
CA VAL A 247 -0.10 4.61 -2.53
C VAL A 247 0.34 4.38 -1.08
N HIS A 248 1.62 4.08 -0.88
CA HIS A 248 2.16 3.76 0.44
C HIS A 248 3.23 4.75 0.89
N ALA A 249 2.91 5.54 1.91
CA ALA A 249 3.82 6.50 2.55
C ALA A 249 4.77 5.79 3.53
N VAL A 250 5.67 4.96 3.03
CA VAL A 250 6.64 4.23 3.88
C VAL A 250 7.69 5.17 4.46
N PHE A 251 8.01 6.23 3.78
CA PHE A 251 9.00 7.27 4.09
C PHE A 251 10.06 6.87 5.12
N SER A 252 11.28 6.63 4.66
CA SER A 252 12.42 6.34 5.51
C SER A 252 13.31 7.57 5.68
N GLY A 253 13.80 7.80 6.90
CA GLY A 253 14.63 8.96 7.21
C GLY A 253 13.91 10.28 6.94
N ASN A 254 14.55 11.18 6.18
CA ASN A 254 14.03 12.51 5.85
C ASN A 254 13.36 12.57 4.46
N ALA A 255 12.94 11.44 3.90
CA ALA A 255 12.49 11.36 2.49
C ALA A 255 11.42 12.41 2.12
N ALA A 256 10.44 12.68 2.98
CA ALA A 256 9.41 13.70 2.73
C ALA A 256 10.02 15.11 2.66
N GLN A 257 10.97 15.42 3.54
CA GLN A 257 11.68 16.71 3.56
C GLN A 257 12.60 16.83 2.33
N ASP A 258 13.29 15.75 1.96
CA ASP A 258 14.20 15.71 0.82
C ASP A 258 13.43 15.92 -0.50
N LEU A 259 12.23 15.33 -0.64
CA LEU A 259 11.32 15.58 -1.77
C LEU A 259 10.89 17.05 -1.85
N ALA A 260 10.50 17.64 -0.71
CA ALA A 260 10.14 19.06 -0.68
C ALA A 260 11.32 19.95 -1.07
N THR A 261 12.53 19.66 -0.56
CA THR A 261 13.77 20.36 -0.89
C THR A 261 14.14 20.21 -2.36
N ALA A 262 13.90 19.05 -2.96
CA ALA A 262 14.13 18.81 -4.39
C ALA A 262 13.20 19.63 -5.30
N GLY A 263 12.08 20.12 -4.76
CA GLY A 263 11.13 21.00 -5.45
C GLY A 263 9.77 20.37 -5.72
N ALA A 264 9.37 19.32 -4.99
CA ALA A 264 8.00 18.85 -5.00
C ALA A 264 7.04 19.98 -4.62
N GLY A 265 6.04 20.26 -5.45
CA GLY A 265 5.04 21.27 -5.18
C GLY A 265 4.03 20.81 -4.12
N ARG A 266 3.74 19.52 -4.08
CA ARG A 266 2.89 18.85 -3.10
C ARG A 266 3.26 17.39 -2.96
N ILE A 267 3.17 16.86 -1.75
CA ILE A 267 3.37 15.43 -1.47
C ILE A 267 2.06 14.90 -0.89
N VAL A 268 1.53 13.85 -1.51
CA VAL A 268 0.23 13.25 -1.19
C VAL A 268 0.36 11.75 -1.13
N SER A 269 -0.40 11.11 -0.26
CA SER A 269 -0.46 9.64 -0.21
C SER A 269 -1.86 9.13 0.13
N CYS A 270 -2.06 7.83 -0.16
CA CYS A 270 -3.23 7.14 0.35
C CYS A 270 -3.12 6.87 1.87
N ASP A 271 -4.27 6.63 2.49
CA ASP A 271 -4.37 6.34 3.92
C ASP A 271 -4.04 4.87 4.29
N THR A 272 -3.25 4.18 3.47
CA THR A 272 -2.77 2.81 3.71
C THR A 272 -1.76 2.70 4.86
N ILE A 273 -0.99 3.77 5.10
CA ILE A 273 -0.08 3.96 6.23
C ILE A 273 -0.37 5.34 6.80
N ALA A 274 -0.54 5.46 8.12
CA ALA A 274 -0.80 6.74 8.77
C ALA A 274 0.39 7.71 8.60
N HIS A 275 0.18 8.81 7.88
CA HIS A 275 1.19 9.83 7.61
C HIS A 275 0.54 11.21 7.37
N PRO A 276 1.21 12.34 7.70
CA PRO A 276 0.67 13.69 7.43
C PRO A 276 0.35 13.99 5.96
N SER A 277 0.92 13.28 5.00
CA SER A 277 0.62 13.41 3.58
C SER A 277 -0.69 12.74 3.15
N ASN A 278 -1.36 11.98 4.02
CA ASN A 278 -2.58 11.28 3.65
C ASN A 278 -3.68 12.27 3.23
N ALA A 279 -4.13 12.17 1.99
CA ALA A 279 -5.20 12.97 1.41
C ALA A 279 -6.13 12.16 0.49
N ILE A 280 -5.81 10.89 0.26
CA ILE A 280 -6.56 9.96 -0.59
C ILE A 280 -7.01 8.79 0.29
N SER A 281 -8.32 8.52 0.33
CA SER A 281 -8.83 7.36 1.05
C SER A 281 -9.01 6.19 0.10
N VAL A 282 -8.53 5.01 0.51
CA VAL A 282 -8.76 3.73 -0.17
C VAL A 282 -9.83 2.88 0.54
N THR A 283 -10.50 3.47 1.53
CA THR A 283 -11.52 2.77 2.33
C THR A 283 -12.67 2.22 1.49
N PRO A 284 -13.23 2.95 0.48
CA PRO A 284 -14.34 2.44 -0.31
C PRO A 284 -13.97 1.17 -1.08
N GLU A 285 -12.84 1.19 -1.77
CA GLU A 285 -12.35 0.08 -2.59
C GLU A 285 -11.98 -1.13 -1.70
N LEU A 286 -11.32 -0.85 -0.58
CA LEU A 286 -10.94 -1.89 0.38
C LEU A 286 -12.18 -2.52 1.05
N ALA A 287 -13.19 -1.73 1.40
CA ALA A 287 -14.45 -2.24 1.94
C ALA A 287 -15.19 -3.14 0.94
N CYS A 288 -15.18 -2.79 -0.34
CA CYS A 288 -15.77 -3.63 -1.40
C CYS A 288 -15.11 -5.02 -1.43
N ALA A 289 -13.79 -5.08 -1.47
CA ALA A 289 -13.02 -6.33 -1.48
C ALA A 289 -13.22 -7.16 -0.19
N VAL A 290 -13.24 -6.50 0.97
CA VAL A 290 -13.50 -7.15 2.26
C VAL A 290 -14.91 -7.72 2.32
N HIS A 291 -15.91 -7.01 1.78
CA HIS A 291 -17.29 -7.50 1.72
C HIS A 291 -17.43 -8.81 0.94
N GLU A 292 -16.65 -8.97 -0.15
CA GLU A 292 -16.58 -10.23 -0.89
C GLU A 292 -15.94 -11.35 -0.05
N LEU A 293 -14.81 -11.04 0.62
CA LEU A 293 -14.07 -12.01 1.43
C LEU A 293 -14.82 -12.48 2.68
N LEU A 294 -15.64 -11.64 3.27
CA LEU A 294 -16.50 -11.99 4.39
C LEU A 294 -17.59 -13.04 4.03
N ARG A 295 -17.81 -13.30 2.73
CA ARG A 295 -18.73 -14.36 2.25
C ARG A 295 -18.02 -15.69 2.05
N VAL A 296 -16.70 -15.73 2.12
CA VAL A 296 -15.92 -16.96 2.00
C VAL A 296 -16.06 -17.75 3.30
N PRO A 297 -16.50 -19.02 3.26
CA PRO A 297 -16.53 -19.86 4.46
C PRO A 297 -15.14 -19.99 5.06
N GLY A 298 -15.02 -19.92 6.38
CA GLY A 298 -13.77 -20.20 7.08
C GLY A 298 -13.29 -21.62 6.76
N ASN A 299 -12.06 -21.74 6.31
CA ASN A 299 -11.53 -22.98 5.73
C ASN A 299 -10.58 -23.74 6.67
N LYS A 300 -10.60 -23.44 7.98
CA LYS A 300 -9.73 -24.14 8.95
C LYS A 300 -10.54 -24.73 10.09
N PRO A 301 -10.30 -26.01 10.40
CA PRO A 301 -10.93 -26.71 11.51
C PRO A 301 -10.54 -26.15 12.87
#